data_a499b927f606e0568037abca7afccb4e
#
_entry.id   a499b927f606e0568037abca7afccb4e
#
_cell.length_a   1.000
_cell.length_b   1.000
_cell.length_c   1.000
_cell.angle_alpha   90.00
_cell.angle_beta   90.00
_cell.angle_gamma   90.00
#
_symmetry.space_group_name_H-M   'P 1'
#
loop_
_entity.id
_entity.type
_entity.pdbx_description
1 polymer ?
#
loop_
_entity_poly.entity_id
_entity_poly.type
_entity_poly.pdbx_seq_one_letter_code
_entity_poly.pdbx_strand_id
1 'polypeptide(L)'
;MKGAWPEELPNVLWAYRTIARTPTGETPFKLTYGTEVVIPVEVGVTSTRRVAFSEEENDDKLRLNLDYLDEVREEASCRMTKYQRKMAEYYNKRVKLRQLDIGDLILCKVTTATKDPVQGKLRPTWEGPYRVVHCSR
;
A
#
# COMPACT_ATOMS: atom_id res chain seq x y z
N MET A 1 15.69 -1.41 29.92
CA MET A 1 15.57 -2.50 28.93
C MET A 1 15.68 -1.89 27.55
N LYS A 2 16.79 -2.04 26.86
CA LYS A 2 16.87 -1.77 25.41
C LYS A 2 16.12 -2.93 24.77
N GLY A 3 14.98 -2.65 24.13
CA GLY A 3 14.12 -3.69 23.57
C GLY A 3 14.81 -4.49 22.46
N ALA A 4 14.42 -5.74 22.30
CA ALA A 4 14.85 -6.67 21.24
C ALA A 4 14.44 -6.23 19.81
N TRP A 5 14.01 -4.98 19.64
CA TRP A 5 13.51 -4.43 18.38
C TRP A 5 14.48 -4.56 17.19
N PRO A 6 15.81 -4.30 17.35
CA PRO A 6 16.72 -4.48 16.22
C PRO A 6 16.85 -5.95 15.78
N GLU A 7 16.70 -6.89 16.71
CA GLU A 7 16.78 -8.34 16.46
C GLU A 7 15.50 -8.84 15.77
N GLU A 8 14.35 -8.24 16.09
CA GLU A 8 13.06 -8.60 15.49
C GLU A 8 12.79 -7.94 14.14
N LEU A 9 13.53 -6.87 13.81
CA LEU A 9 13.29 -6.11 12.58
C LEU A 9 13.35 -6.95 11.30
N PRO A 10 14.31 -7.90 11.13
CA PRO A 10 14.33 -8.76 9.95
C PRO A 10 13.06 -9.62 9.82
N ASN A 11 12.55 -10.15 10.93
CA ASN A 11 11.34 -10.97 10.96
C ASN A 11 10.10 -10.15 10.58
N VAL A 12 10.00 -8.93 11.10
CA VAL A 12 8.91 -8.00 10.77
C VAL A 12 8.95 -7.62 9.31
N LEU A 13 10.13 -7.30 8.76
CA LEU A 13 10.30 -6.97 7.35
C LEU A 13 9.99 -8.16 6.44
N TRP A 14 10.38 -9.37 6.84
CA TRP A 14 10.03 -10.59 6.14
C TRP A 14 8.52 -10.78 6.06
N ALA A 15 7.84 -10.76 7.21
CA ALA A 15 6.39 -10.86 7.28
C ALA A 15 5.71 -9.77 6.44
N TYR A 16 6.20 -8.52 6.50
CA TYR A 16 5.66 -7.42 5.71
C TYR A 16 5.75 -7.67 4.21
N ARG A 17 6.83 -8.25 3.71
CA ARG A 17 7.08 -8.52 2.29
C ARG A 17 6.31 -9.72 1.75
N THR A 18 6.03 -10.70 2.62
CA THR A 18 5.50 -12.02 2.22
C THR A 18 4.02 -12.21 2.51
N ILE A 19 3.38 -11.30 3.28
CA ILE A 19 1.95 -11.36 3.56
C ILE A 19 1.17 -10.62 2.47
N ALA A 20 0.15 -11.29 1.91
CA ALA A 20 -0.75 -10.69 0.93
C ALA A 20 -1.50 -9.49 1.52
N ARG A 21 -1.59 -8.41 0.76
CA ARG A 21 -2.27 -7.18 1.17
C ARG A 21 -3.71 -7.17 0.71
N THR A 22 -4.64 -6.97 1.64
CA THR A 22 -6.08 -6.87 1.33
C THR A 22 -6.40 -5.92 0.17
N PRO A 23 -5.78 -4.72 0.04
CA PRO A 23 -6.11 -3.81 -1.05
C PRO A 23 -5.68 -4.28 -2.43
N THR A 24 -4.57 -5.00 -2.54
CA THR A 24 -3.99 -5.46 -3.81
C THR A 24 -4.33 -6.92 -4.10
N GLY A 25 -4.55 -7.73 -3.07
CA GLY A 25 -4.71 -9.18 -3.15
C GLY A 25 -3.39 -9.95 -3.37
N GLU A 26 -2.27 -9.22 -3.46
CA GLU A 26 -0.95 -9.76 -3.76
C GLU A 26 0.06 -9.46 -2.65
N THR A 27 1.15 -10.23 -2.59
CA THR A 27 2.27 -9.94 -1.71
C THR A 27 3.15 -8.86 -2.32
N PRO A 28 3.80 -8.00 -1.50
CA PRO A 28 4.80 -7.05 -2.00
C PRO A 28 5.97 -7.75 -2.72
N PHE A 29 6.33 -8.94 -2.28
CA PHE A 29 7.38 -9.74 -2.92
C PHE A 29 7.00 -10.14 -4.35
N LYS A 30 5.79 -10.69 -4.55
CA LYS A 30 5.31 -11.07 -5.88
C LYS A 30 5.19 -9.87 -6.83
N LEU A 31 4.72 -8.72 -6.34
CA LEU A 31 4.64 -7.49 -7.13
C LEU A 31 6.01 -6.93 -7.53
N THR A 32 7.09 -7.35 -6.84
CA THR A 32 8.46 -6.92 -7.14
C THR A 32 9.18 -7.89 -8.06
N TYR A 33 9.07 -9.19 -7.79
CA TYR A 33 9.87 -10.23 -8.41
C TYR A 33 9.10 -11.15 -9.35
N GLY A 34 7.77 -11.01 -9.45
CA GLY A 34 6.92 -11.86 -10.28
C GLY A 34 6.61 -13.23 -9.70
N THR A 35 7.25 -13.63 -8.61
CA THR A 35 7.09 -14.93 -7.98
C THR A 35 6.81 -14.82 -6.49
N GLU A 36 6.24 -15.86 -5.90
CA GLU A 36 6.13 -15.96 -4.45
C GLU A 36 7.45 -16.40 -3.81
N VAL A 37 7.63 -15.99 -2.58
CA VAL A 37 8.81 -16.34 -1.78
C VAL A 37 8.72 -17.79 -1.32
N VAL A 38 9.87 -18.49 -1.33
CA VAL A 38 10.00 -19.81 -0.71
C VAL A 38 10.22 -19.61 0.79
N ILE A 39 9.38 -20.25 1.61
CA ILE A 39 9.50 -20.15 3.07
C ILE A 39 10.75 -20.90 3.53
N PRO A 40 11.57 -20.35 4.46
CA PRO A 40 12.80 -21.00 4.92
C PRO A 40 12.61 -22.44 5.41
N VAL A 41 11.47 -22.74 6.02
CA VAL A 41 11.11 -24.10 6.46
C VAL A 41 11.02 -25.09 5.29
N GLU A 42 10.56 -24.64 4.12
CA GLU A 42 10.46 -25.50 2.93
C GLU A 42 11.83 -25.84 2.35
N VAL A 43 12.85 -25.03 2.60
CA VAL A 43 14.23 -25.31 2.17
C VAL A 43 14.82 -26.49 2.94
N GLY A 44 14.41 -26.70 4.20
CA GLY A 44 14.87 -27.79 5.07
C GLY A 44 14.10 -29.11 4.91
N VAL A 45 12.89 -29.07 4.33
CA VAL A 45 12.03 -30.25 4.17
C VAL A 45 12.10 -30.76 2.72
N THR A 46 12.23 -32.07 2.55
CA THR A 46 12.16 -32.70 1.23
C THR A 46 10.73 -32.62 0.72
N SER A 47 10.45 -31.63 -0.11
CA SER A 47 9.13 -31.46 -0.74
C SER A 47 9.14 -32.02 -2.17
N THR A 48 7.98 -32.38 -2.69
CA THR A 48 7.81 -32.78 -4.10
C THR A 48 8.35 -31.70 -5.06
N ARG A 49 8.30 -30.42 -4.66
CA ARG A 49 8.85 -29.29 -5.40
C ARG A 49 10.38 -29.35 -5.53
N ARG A 50 11.11 -29.83 -4.50
CA ARG A 50 12.58 -30.03 -4.58
C ARG A 50 12.97 -31.20 -5.44
N VAL A 51 12.20 -32.30 -5.39
CA VAL A 51 12.45 -33.50 -6.19
C VAL A 51 12.23 -33.23 -7.69
N ALA A 52 11.25 -32.38 -8.01
CA ALA A 52 10.91 -31.98 -9.37
C ALA A 52 11.64 -30.71 -9.84
N PHE A 53 12.65 -30.22 -9.10
CA PHE A 53 13.36 -29.00 -9.47
C PHE A 53 14.30 -29.28 -10.66
N SER A 54 14.10 -28.53 -11.73
CA SER A 54 15.01 -28.40 -12.87
C SER A 54 15.42 -26.95 -13.01
N GLU A 55 16.70 -26.68 -13.06
CA GLU A 55 17.24 -25.30 -13.15
C GLU A 55 16.79 -24.61 -14.45
N GLU A 56 16.88 -25.32 -15.58
CA GLU A 56 16.47 -24.80 -16.89
C GLU A 56 14.97 -24.44 -16.92
N GLU A 57 14.10 -25.35 -16.45
CA GLU A 57 12.66 -25.09 -16.39
C GLU A 57 12.32 -23.96 -15.40
N ASN A 58 13.09 -23.80 -14.33
CA ASN A 58 12.89 -22.75 -13.35
C ASN A 58 13.21 -21.38 -13.96
N ASP A 59 14.31 -21.28 -14.71
CA ASP A 59 14.71 -20.04 -15.37
C ASP A 59 13.71 -19.60 -16.43
N ASP A 60 13.19 -20.54 -17.21
CA ASP A 60 12.14 -20.25 -18.20
C ASP A 60 10.85 -19.79 -17.52
N LYS A 61 10.44 -20.42 -16.43
CA LYS A 61 9.27 -20.01 -15.63
C LYS A 61 9.47 -18.62 -14.99
N LEU A 62 10.69 -18.32 -14.50
CA LEU A 62 11.01 -16.98 -13.97
C LEU A 62 10.91 -15.90 -15.03
N ARG A 63 11.43 -16.13 -16.24
CA ARG A 63 11.31 -15.20 -17.37
C ARG A 63 9.85 -14.98 -17.73
N LEU A 64 9.08 -16.04 -17.86
CA LEU A 64 7.65 -15.95 -18.14
C LEU A 64 6.90 -15.16 -17.06
N ASN A 65 7.22 -15.38 -15.79
CA ASN A 65 6.61 -14.64 -14.68
C ASN A 65 6.97 -13.15 -14.71
N LEU A 66 8.19 -12.79 -15.14
CA LEU A 66 8.59 -11.41 -15.33
C LEU A 66 7.84 -10.74 -16.50
N ASP A 67 7.61 -11.47 -17.59
CA ASP A 67 6.82 -10.97 -18.73
C ASP A 67 5.37 -10.65 -18.32
N TYR A 68 4.77 -11.45 -17.44
CA TYR A 68 3.43 -11.21 -16.90
C TYR A 68 3.38 -10.23 -15.72
N LEU A 69 4.51 -9.78 -15.21
CA LEU A 69 4.58 -8.97 -13.99
C LEU A 69 3.83 -7.64 -14.12
N ASP A 70 3.90 -7.00 -15.27
CA ASP A 70 3.23 -5.72 -15.48
C ASP A 70 1.71 -5.86 -15.51
N GLU A 71 1.18 -6.96 -16.07
CA GLU A 71 -0.25 -7.29 -16.02
C GLU A 71 -0.72 -7.50 -14.56
N VAL A 72 0.05 -8.25 -13.76
CA VAL A 72 -0.24 -8.48 -12.33
C VAL A 72 -0.24 -7.16 -11.55
N ARG A 73 0.69 -6.26 -11.84
CA ARG A 73 0.78 -4.93 -11.23
C ARG A 73 -0.40 -4.04 -11.59
N GLU A 74 -0.82 -4.07 -12.85
CA GLU A 74 -1.97 -3.30 -13.32
C GLU A 74 -3.27 -3.79 -12.65
N GLU A 75 -3.46 -5.11 -12.57
CA GLU A 75 -4.59 -5.70 -11.86
C GLU A 75 -4.60 -5.35 -10.37
N ALA A 76 -3.45 -5.43 -9.70
CA ALA A 76 -3.29 -5.04 -8.30
C ALA A 76 -3.59 -3.54 -8.09
N SER A 77 -3.18 -2.66 -9.01
CA SER A 77 -3.49 -1.24 -9.00
C SER A 77 -4.99 -0.98 -9.15
N CYS A 78 -5.65 -1.70 -10.04
CA CYS A 78 -7.09 -1.63 -10.22
C CYS A 78 -7.85 -2.07 -8.95
N ARG A 79 -7.42 -3.17 -8.31
CA ARG A 79 -7.99 -3.64 -7.03
C ARG A 79 -7.79 -2.60 -5.92
N MET A 80 -6.60 -2.00 -5.83
CA MET A 80 -6.28 -0.96 -4.85
C MET A 80 -7.19 0.27 -5.03
N THR A 81 -7.39 0.74 -6.25
CA THR A 81 -8.25 1.88 -6.56
C THR A 81 -9.71 1.61 -6.14
N LYS A 82 -10.22 0.41 -6.47
CA LYS A 82 -11.56 -0.01 -6.04
C LYS A 82 -11.68 -0.07 -4.51
N TYR A 83 -10.66 -0.59 -3.83
CA TYR A 83 -10.62 -0.65 -2.37
C TYR A 83 -10.61 0.75 -1.75
N GLN A 84 -9.78 1.66 -2.24
CA GLN A 84 -9.70 3.04 -1.77
C GLN A 84 -11.03 3.77 -1.94
N ARG A 85 -11.69 3.61 -3.11
CA ARG A 85 -13.01 4.19 -3.35
C ARG A 85 -14.04 3.65 -2.37
N LYS A 86 -14.09 2.34 -2.17
CA LYS A 86 -15.02 1.71 -1.21
C LYS A 86 -14.78 2.20 0.22
N MET A 87 -13.52 2.37 0.63
CA MET A 87 -13.18 2.93 1.93
C MET A 87 -13.60 4.39 2.06
N ALA A 88 -13.35 5.21 1.04
CA ALA A 88 -13.78 6.60 1.02
C ALA A 88 -15.31 6.72 1.12
N GLU A 89 -16.06 5.91 0.38
CA GLU A 89 -17.53 5.85 0.46
C GLU A 89 -18.00 5.46 1.87
N TYR A 90 -17.36 4.47 2.48
CA TYR A 90 -17.68 4.03 3.84
C TYR A 90 -17.48 5.14 4.88
N TYR A 91 -16.35 5.84 4.82
CA TYR A 91 -16.08 6.95 5.72
C TYR A 91 -16.97 8.17 5.45
N ASN A 92 -17.21 8.50 4.19
CA ASN A 92 -18.03 9.65 3.80
C ASN A 92 -19.50 9.49 4.21
N LYS A 93 -20.03 8.26 4.27
CA LYS A 93 -21.39 8.00 4.82
C LYS A 93 -21.57 8.46 6.28
N ARG A 94 -20.47 8.59 7.03
CA ARG A 94 -20.48 9.03 8.43
C ARG A 94 -20.23 10.53 8.59
N VAL A 95 -19.88 11.22 7.51
CA VAL A 95 -19.65 12.66 7.53
C VAL A 95 -20.99 13.36 7.68
N LYS A 96 -21.15 14.12 8.77
CA LYS A 96 -22.33 14.97 8.98
C LYS A 96 -22.13 16.25 8.19
N LEU A 97 -23.10 16.59 7.36
CA LEU A 97 -23.16 17.92 6.74
C LEU A 97 -23.29 18.96 7.85
N ARG A 98 -22.31 19.84 7.95
CA ARG A 98 -22.31 20.98 8.88
C ARG A 98 -22.57 22.26 8.10
N GLN A 99 -23.53 23.03 8.54
CA GLN A 99 -23.68 24.42 8.06
C GLN A 99 -22.55 25.22 8.69
N LEU A 100 -21.89 26.00 7.85
CA LEU A 100 -20.81 26.91 8.27
C LEU A 100 -21.42 28.32 8.37
N ASP A 101 -21.19 28.95 9.52
CA ASP A 101 -21.59 30.34 9.75
C ASP A 101 -20.39 31.28 9.63
N ILE A 102 -20.69 32.57 9.37
CA ILE A 102 -19.66 33.62 9.31
C ILE A 102 -18.97 33.73 10.67
N GLY A 103 -17.65 33.62 10.68
CA GLY A 103 -16.83 33.60 11.89
C GLY A 103 -16.32 32.21 12.32
N ASP A 104 -16.89 31.15 11.77
CA ASP A 104 -16.41 29.79 12.04
C ASP A 104 -14.97 29.59 11.60
N LEU A 105 -14.25 28.73 12.34
CA LEU A 105 -12.89 28.33 11.98
C LEU A 105 -12.93 27.00 11.26
N ILE A 106 -12.27 26.94 10.12
CA ILE A 106 -12.19 25.75 9.27
C ILE A 106 -10.74 25.37 8.95
N LEU A 107 -10.50 24.08 8.79
CA LEU A 107 -9.28 23.54 8.21
C LEU A 107 -9.55 23.14 6.76
N CYS A 108 -8.67 23.58 5.85
CA CYS A 108 -8.74 23.21 4.45
C CYS A 108 -7.76 22.08 4.14
N LYS A 109 -8.21 21.08 3.38
CA LYS A 109 -7.34 20.02 2.91
C LYS A 109 -6.41 20.56 1.82
N VAL A 110 -5.10 20.38 2.00
CA VAL A 110 -4.10 20.73 0.98
C VAL A 110 -4.33 19.88 -0.27
N THR A 111 -4.59 20.53 -1.40
CA THR A 111 -4.74 19.87 -2.69
C THR A 111 -3.39 19.79 -3.41
N THR A 112 -3.28 18.94 -4.45
CA THR A 112 -2.08 18.85 -5.28
C THR A 112 -1.70 20.17 -5.95
N ALA A 113 -2.68 21.04 -6.21
CA ALA A 113 -2.49 22.37 -6.80
C ALA A 113 -1.90 23.41 -5.84
N THR A 114 -2.18 23.27 -4.52
CA THR A 114 -1.64 24.15 -3.47
C THR A 114 -0.39 23.57 -2.80
N LYS A 115 0.07 22.40 -3.27
CA LYS A 115 1.18 21.67 -2.71
C LYS A 115 2.50 22.27 -3.18
N ASP A 116 3.23 22.91 -2.27
CA ASP A 116 4.57 23.40 -2.53
C ASP A 116 5.55 22.22 -2.72
N PRO A 117 6.22 22.07 -3.87
CA PRO A 117 7.11 20.95 -4.16
C PRO A 117 8.35 20.89 -3.27
N VAL A 118 8.74 21.98 -2.63
CA VAL A 118 9.94 22.07 -1.78
C VAL A 118 9.75 21.42 -0.42
N GLN A 119 8.51 21.29 0.05
CA GLN A 119 8.22 20.67 1.35
C GLN A 119 8.01 19.16 1.21
N GLY A 120 8.94 18.38 1.73
CA GLY A 120 9.01 16.92 1.61
C GLY A 120 7.76 16.13 2.05
N LYS A 121 7.89 14.82 2.10
CA LYS A 121 6.81 13.83 2.28
C LYS A 121 6.02 13.94 3.61
N LEU A 122 6.57 14.59 4.64
CA LEU A 122 5.97 14.72 5.99
C LEU A 122 5.17 16.02 6.19
N ARG A 123 4.88 16.76 5.13
CA ARG A 123 4.09 18.00 5.19
C ARG A 123 2.69 17.74 5.76
N PRO A 124 2.13 18.69 6.55
CA PRO A 124 0.76 18.62 6.99
C PRO A 124 -0.21 18.58 5.79
N THR A 125 -1.21 17.71 5.89
CA THR A 125 -2.24 17.53 4.85
C THR A 125 -3.41 18.51 4.99
N TRP A 126 -3.41 19.32 6.05
CA TRP A 126 -4.41 20.30 6.37
C TRP A 126 -3.78 21.66 6.64
N GLU A 127 -4.41 22.71 6.15
CA GLU A 127 -4.01 24.10 6.34
C GLU A 127 -5.07 24.87 7.13
N GLY A 128 -4.65 25.87 7.90
CA GLY A 128 -5.53 26.70 8.69
C GLY A 128 -5.08 26.80 10.15
N PRO A 129 -5.96 27.26 11.05
CA PRO A 129 -7.39 27.53 10.82
C PRO A 129 -7.68 28.81 10.01
N TYR A 130 -8.61 28.74 9.07
CA TYR A 130 -9.12 29.90 8.34
C TYR A 130 -10.48 30.30 8.93
N ARG A 131 -10.77 31.63 8.96
CA ARG A 131 -12.05 32.14 9.39
C ARG A 131 -12.98 32.33 8.19
N VAL A 132 -14.19 31.82 8.29
CA VAL A 132 -15.23 32.05 7.27
C VAL A 132 -15.66 33.51 7.28
N VAL A 133 -15.47 34.21 6.17
CA VAL A 133 -15.81 35.64 6.01
C VAL A 133 -17.10 35.81 5.26
N HIS A 134 -17.46 34.90 4.34
CA HIS A 134 -18.65 34.95 3.53
C HIS A 134 -19.11 33.54 3.16
N CYS A 135 -20.44 33.33 3.22
CA CYS A 135 -21.07 32.09 2.72
C CYS A 135 -21.98 32.48 1.54
N SER A 136 -21.65 31.99 0.34
CA SER A 136 -22.60 32.04 -0.78
C SER A 136 -23.56 30.85 -0.68
N ARG A 137 -24.85 31.11 -0.75
CA ARG A 137 -25.90 30.10 -0.86
C ARG A 137 -25.99 29.54 -2.27
#